data_83f52424f67b86435922df02f2f73c18
#
_entry.id   83f52424f67b86435922df02f2f73c18
#
_cell.length_a   1.000
_cell.length_b   1.000
_cell.length_c   1.000
_cell.angle_alpha   90.00
_cell.angle_beta   90.00
_cell.angle_gamma   90.00
#
_symmetry.space_group_name_H-M   'P 1'
#
loop_
_entity.id
_entity.type
_entity.pdbx_description
1 polymer ?
#
loop_
_entity_poly.entity_id
_entity_poly.type
_entity_poly.pdbx_seq_one_letter_code
_entity_poly.pdbx_strand_id
1 'polypeptide(L)'
;MAVSQEELQKHHPCFATGAKSNKGRIHLPVSPGCNIGCYFCKRDFNDVENRPGVASGVLSPDEAVDAIKKAVELMPEIRVAGVAGPGDTLATPNALETFRKVKKELPGIIKCMSTNGLLLDEKADEVIEAGIDSLTVTVNAVDPQIQSKINEFIIYHGKRYEGVEAAEILIRNQLNGIRKVAAAGVTVKVNTVFIPEINKDHIPLVAKTVAEAGASIYNIIPLIPQHKLDWCTEPDCRSLYEVRKEAEKYIKVFRHCQRCRADAVGIPGGKDIGQQIYIKELNLKNTFSHG
;
A
#
# COMPACT_ATOMS: atom_id res chain seq x y z
N MET A 1 7.40 -5.61 -19.80
CA MET A 1 7.66 -6.63 -18.76
C MET A 1 7.91 -5.88 -17.47
N ALA A 2 7.43 -6.39 -16.34
CA ALA A 2 7.72 -5.81 -15.02
C ALA A 2 9.24 -5.91 -14.72
N VAL A 3 9.72 -5.01 -13.88
CA VAL A 3 11.13 -4.98 -13.42
C VAL A 3 11.42 -6.23 -12.58
N SER A 4 12.62 -6.81 -12.75
CA SER A 4 13.01 -8.01 -11.99
C SER A 4 13.07 -7.75 -10.48
N GLN A 5 12.94 -8.82 -9.69
CA GLN A 5 13.06 -8.72 -8.24
C GLN A 5 14.44 -8.20 -7.79
N GLU A 6 15.50 -8.53 -8.55
CA GLU A 6 16.86 -8.03 -8.31
C GLU A 6 16.93 -6.51 -8.52
N GLU A 7 16.37 -6.00 -9.60
CA GLU A 7 16.30 -4.55 -9.86
C GLU A 7 15.46 -3.81 -8.80
N LEU A 8 14.36 -4.43 -8.32
CA LEU A 8 13.60 -3.87 -7.20
C LEU A 8 14.44 -3.81 -5.91
N GLN A 9 15.20 -4.85 -5.58
CA GLN A 9 16.09 -4.82 -4.41
C GLN A 9 17.19 -3.75 -4.53
N LYS A 10 17.64 -3.49 -5.75
CA LYS A 10 18.68 -2.50 -6.05
C LYS A 10 18.16 -1.06 -5.98
N HIS A 11 16.93 -0.80 -6.35
CA HIS A 11 16.41 0.57 -6.55
C HIS A 11 15.21 0.95 -5.68
N HIS A 12 14.45 0.00 -5.14
CA HIS A 12 13.24 0.28 -4.40
C HIS A 12 13.47 0.21 -2.88
N PRO A 13 13.20 1.28 -2.11
CA PRO A 13 13.49 1.31 -0.67
C PRO A 13 12.73 0.25 0.13
N CYS A 14 11.50 -0.13 -0.29
CA CYS A 14 10.70 -1.15 0.39
C CYS A 14 11.07 -2.60 0.03
N PHE A 15 12.06 -2.82 -0.84
CA PHE A 15 12.57 -4.15 -1.23
C PHE A 15 14.07 -4.28 -0.97
N ALA A 16 14.75 -3.18 -0.60
CA ALA A 16 16.19 -3.15 -0.32
C ALA A 16 16.55 -4.05 0.86
N THR A 17 17.71 -4.66 0.77
CA THR A 17 18.32 -5.40 1.87
C THR A 17 19.15 -4.45 2.74
N GLY A 18 18.82 -4.36 4.04
CA GLY A 18 19.52 -3.53 5.02
C GLY A 18 18.75 -2.30 5.50
N ALA A 19 19.14 -1.80 6.68
CA ALA A 19 18.41 -0.73 7.39
C ALA A 19 18.63 0.68 6.79
N LYS A 20 19.77 0.91 6.12
CA LYS A 20 20.08 2.18 5.48
C LYS A 20 20.08 2.02 3.97
N SER A 21 19.08 2.61 3.32
CA SER A 21 18.99 2.71 1.87
C SER A 21 19.17 4.18 1.48
N ASN A 22 20.00 4.44 0.48
CA ASN A 22 20.10 5.76 -0.17
C ASN A 22 19.13 5.89 -1.35
N LYS A 23 18.06 5.08 -1.37
CA LYS A 23 17.11 4.98 -2.47
C LYS A 23 15.90 5.83 -2.18
N GLY A 24 15.60 6.71 -3.13
CA GLY A 24 14.47 7.64 -3.05
C GLY A 24 13.21 7.08 -3.70
N ARG A 25 12.08 7.57 -3.19
CA ARG A 25 10.76 7.36 -3.79
C ARG A 25 9.95 8.65 -3.74
N ILE A 26 8.97 8.76 -4.64
CA ILE A 26 7.88 9.74 -4.54
C ILE A 26 6.57 8.98 -4.38
N HIS A 27 5.76 9.33 -3.38
CA HIS A 27 4.38 8.90 -3.27
C HIS A 27 3.44 9.94 -3.87
N LEU A 28 2.52 9.49 -4.69
CA LEU A 28 1.57 10.32 -5.43
C LEU A 28 0.19 10.18 -4.81
N PRO A 29 -0.36 11.22 -4.17
CA PRO A 29 -1.68 11.17 -3.54
C PRO A 29 -2.79 11.37 -4.57
N VAL A 30 -2.97 10.40 -5.48
CA VAL A 30 -3.95 10.46 -6.58
C VAL A 30 -5.23 9.66 -6.33
N SER A 31 -5.34 9.00 -5.19
CA SER A 31 -6.48 8.12 -4.86
C SER A 31 -7.38 8.74 -3.80
N PRO A 32 -8.40 9.54 -4.17
CA PRO A 32 -9.24 10.28 -3.22
C PRO A 32 -10.27 9.40 -2.50
N GLY A 33 -10.68 8.28 -3.10
CA GLY A 33 -11.73 7.41 -2.61
C GLY A 33 -11.22 6.06 -2.08
N CYS A 34 -12.05 5.37 -1.30
CA CYS A 34 -11.80 4.02 -0.83
C CYS A 34 -13.11 3.25 -0.72
N ASN A 35 -13.09 1.99 -1.08
CA ASN A 35 -14.22 1.08 -1.10
C ASN A 35 -14.28 0.16 0.13
N ILE A 36 -13.50 0.42 1.19
CA ILE A 36 -13.50 -0.33 2.46
C ILE A 36 -13.48 0.62 3.64
N GLY A 37 -14.27 0.34 4.66
CA GLY A 37 -14.22 0.95 5.99
C GLY A 37 -13.38 0.10 6.94
N CYS A 38 -12.07 0.36 7.07
CA CYS A 38 -11.23 -0.35 8.03
C CYS A 38 -11.29 0.31 9.41
N TYR A 39 -11.49 -0.46 10.47
CA TYR A 39 -11.58 0.06 11.85
C TYR A 39 -10.33 0.79 12.34
N PHE A 40 -9.16 0.49 11.80
CA PHE A 40 -7.89 1.14 12.14
C PHE A 40 -7.57 2.38 11.28
N CYS A 41 -8.32 2.63 10.20
CA CYS A 41 -7.94 3.61 9.19
C CYS A 41 -8.61 4.97 9.44
N LYS A 42 -7.81 5.95 9.83
CA LYS A 42 -8.19 7.36 9.83
C LYS A 42 -7.41 8.07 8.73
N ARG A 43 -8.08 8.35 7.62
CA ARG A 43 -7.52 9.18 6.54
C ARG A 43 -7.71 10.64 6.87
N ASP A 44 -6.73 11.47 6.51
CA ASP A 44 -6.80 12.89 6.80
C ASP A 44 -6.00 13.71 5.78
N PHE A 45 -6.35 14.99 5.66
CA PHE A 45 -5.57 15.97 4.92
C PHE A 45 -4.95 16.96 5.91
N ASN A 46 -3.65 16.81 6.14
CA ASN A 46 -2.89 17.73 6.96
C ASN A 46 -1.39 17.61 6.70
N ASP A 47 -0.61 18.60 7.15
CA ASP A 47 0.85 18.66 6.98
C ASP A 47 1.63 18.22 8.24
N VAL A 48 0.92 17.79 9.30
CA VAL A 48 1.51 17.55 10.61
C VAL A 48 1.71 16.08 10.91
N GLU A 49 0.71 15.25 10.63
CA GLU A 49 0.77 13.83 10.98
C GLU A 49 1.63 13.03 9.97
N ASN A 50 2.58 12.27 10.50
CA ASN A 50 3.44 11.41 9.68
C ASN A 50 3.02 9.94 9.80
N ARG A 51 1.99 9.54 9.09
CA ARG A 51 1.45 8.17 9.09
C ARG A 51 0.78 7.81 7.75
N PRO A 52 0.56 6.53 7.46
CA PRO A 52 -0.21 6.09 6.30
C PRO A 52 -1.63 6.69 6.27
N GLY A 53 -2.14 6.96 5.08
CA GLY A 53 -3.48 7.52 4.87
C GLY A 53 -3.56 9.04 5.03
N VAL A 54 -2.45 9.72 5.28
CA VAL A 54 -2.37 11.19 5.35
C VAL A 54 -1.66 11.74 4.13
N ALA A 55 -2.19 12.84 3.61
CA ALA A 55 -1.59 13.64 2.54
C ALA A 55 -1.93 15.11 2.75
N SER A 56 -1.17 16.01 2.12
CA SER A 56 -1.46 17.45 2.11
C SER A 56 -2.62 17.79 1.16
N GLY A 57 -2.90 16.93 0.17
CA GLY A 57 -3.96 17.11 -0.82
C GLY A 57 -4.02 15.95 -1.80
N VAL A 58 -4.78 16.10 -2.88
CA VAL A 58 -4.94 15.12 -3.95
C VAL A 58 -4.49 15.74 -5.27
N LEU A 59 -3.70 14.99 -6.04
CA LEU A 59 -3.25 15.34 -7.38
C LEU A 59 -4.16 14.73 -8.45
N SER A 60 -4.29 15.42 -9.57
CA SER A 60 -4.69 14.81 -10.84
C SER A 60 -3.58 13.92 -11.41
N PRO A 61 -3.88 13.03 -12.36
CA PRO A 61 -2.87 12.24 -13.04
C PRO A 61 -1.77 13.07 -13.73
N ASP A 62 -2.09 14.23 -14.30
CA ASP A 62 -1.11 15.11 -14.95
C ASP A 62 -0.20 15.79 -13.93
N GLU A 63 -0.76 16.37 -12.88
CA GLU A 63 0.01 16.96 -11.77
C GLU A 63 0.95 15.93 -11.12
N ALA A 64 0.52 14.67 -11.04
CA ALA A 64 1.35 13.59 -10.50
C ALA A 64 2.58 13.31 -11.39
N VAL A 65 2.43 13.32 -12.72
CA VAL A 65 3.57 13.16 -13.65
C VAL A 65 4.54 14.32 -13.53
N ASP A 66 4.04 15.55 -13.46
CA ASP A 66 4.88 16.74 -13.29
C ASP A 66 5.61 16.74 -11.93
N ALA A 67 4.94 16.27 -10.88
CA ALA A 67 5.56 16.09 -9.56
C ALA A 67 6.74 15.08 -9.61
N ILE A 68 6.61 13.98 -10.37
CA ILE A 68 7.71 13.03 -10.55
C ILE A 68 8.89 13.69 -11.28
N LYS A 69 8.64 14.40 -12.39
CA LYS A 69 9.69 15.08 -13.17
C LYS A 69 10.49 16.02 -12.27
N LYS A 70 9.78 16.89 -11.53
CA LYS A 70 10.38 17.82 -10.57
C LYS A 70 11.15 17.10 -9.46
N ALA A 71 10.60 16.01 -8.91
CA ALA A 71 11.25 15.26 -7.85
C ALA A 71 12.55 14.60 -8.28
N VAL A 72 12.58 14.03 -9.49
CA VAL A 72 13.79 13.41 -10.08
C VAL A 72 14.86 14.44 -10.40
N GLU A 73 14.46 15.64 -10.85
CA GLU A 73 15.38 16.76 -11.09
C GLU A 73 16.07 17.21 -9.78
N LEU A 74 15.30 17.37 -8.71
CA LEU A 74 15.80 17.81 -7.39
C LEU A 74 16.55 16.71 -6.62
N MET A 75 16.23 15.45 -6.87
CA MET A 75 16.80 14.28 -6.19
C MET A 75 16.88 13.09 -7.15
N PRO A 76 17.99 12.95 -7.91
CA PRO A 76 18.18 11.87 -8.88
C PRO A 76 18.16 10.44 -8.30
N GLU A 77 18.29 10.30 -6.96
CA GLU A 77 18.14 9.03 -6.25
C GLU A 77 16.69 8.51 -6.24
N ILE A 78 15.72 9.34 -6.60
CA ILE A 78 14.32 8.93 -6.76
C ILE A 78 14.19 8.10 -8.03
N ARG A 79 13.91 6.82 -7.84
CA ARG A 79 13.72 5.83 -8.92
C ARG A 79 12.36 5.16 -8.86
N VAL A 80 11.57 5.45 -7.85
CA VAL A 80 10.26 4.82 -7.61
C VAL A 80 9.18 5.88 -7.51
N ALA A 81 8.16 5.75 -8.34
CA ALA A 81 6.89 6.45 -8.18
C ALA A 81 5.86 5.47 -7.60
N GLY A 82 5.31 5.81 -6.45
CA GLY A 82 4.37 4.96 -5.73
C GLY A 82 3.02 5.63 -5.48
N VAL A 83 1.94 4.89 -5.60
CA VAL A 83 0.61 5.31 -5.11
C VAL A 83 0.24 4.46 -3.90
N ALA A 84 0.11 5.11 -2.73
CA ALA A 84 -0.18 4.47 -1.45
C ALA A 84 -1.29 5.20 -0.67
N GLY A 85 -2.24 5.73 -1.38
CA GLY A 85 -3.35 6.47 -0.78
C GLY A 85 -3.55 7.88 -1.37
N PRO A 86 -4.29 8.74 -0.63
CA PRO A 86 -4.86 8.51 0.72
C PRO A 86 -5.98 7.47 0.79
N GLY A 87 -6.73 7.24 -0.29
CA GLY A 87 -7.71 6.17 -0.41
C GLY A 87 -7.13 4.86 -0.99
N ASP A 88 -7.97 4.05 -1.64
CA ASP A 88 -7.53 2.85 -2.35
C ASP A 88 -7.25 3.14 -3.82
N THR A 89 -6.17 2.56 -4.34
CA THR A 89 -5.67 2.83 -5.69
C THR A 89 -6.53 2.24 -6.80
N LEU A 90 -7.32 1.22 -6.51
CA LEU A 90 -8.22 0.60 -7.48
C LEU A 90 -9.67 1.07 -7.34
N ALA A 91 -10.00 1.82 -6.27
CA ALA A 91 -11.34 2.37 -6.06
C ALA A 91 -11.69 3.51 -7.04
N THR A 92 -10.67 4.15 -7.62
CA THR A 92 -10.83 5.20 -8.64
C THR A 92 -9.88 4.94 -9.83
N PRO A 93 -10.13 5.48 -11.02
CA PRO A 93 -9.28 5.25 -12.19
C PRO A 93 -7.93 5.98 -12.13
N ASN A 94 -7.79 6.99 -11.27
CA ASN A 94 -6.68 7.95 -11.28
C ASN A 94 -5.31 7.31 -11.18
N ALA A 95 -5.13 6.30 -10.32
CA ALA A 95 -3.83 5.67 -10.12
C ALA A 95 -3.36 4.92 -11.38
N LEU A 96 -4.24 4.13 -11.99
CA LEU A 96 -3.91 3.41 -13.23
C LEU A 96 -3.68 4.37 -14.40
N GLU A 97 -4.46 5.44 -14.49
CA GLU A 97 -4.26 6.50 -15.49
C GLU A 97 -2.89 7.18 -15.30
N THR A 98 -2.55 7.54 -14.06
CA THR A 98 -1.22 8.08 -13.72
C THR A 98 -0.11 7.13 -14.16
N PHE A 99 -0.20 5.85 -13.86
CA PHE A 99 0.85 4.90 -14.21
C PHE A 99 0.95 4.62 -15.72
N ARG A 100 -0.16 4.67 -16.48
CA ARG A 100 -0.11 4.62 -17.95
C ARG A 100 0.66 5.81 -18.53
N LYS A 101 0.46 7.02 -17.97
CA LYS A 101 1.24 8.22 -18.33
C LYS A 101 2.71 8.08 -17.95
N VAL A 102 3.01 7.65 -16.72
CA VAL A 102 4.39 7.40 -16.25
C VAL A 102 5.09 6.37 -17.14
N LYS A 103 4.43 5.27 -17.51
CA LYS A 103 4.97 4.25 -18.42
C LYS A 103 5.40 4.84 -19.77
N LYS A 104 4.63 5.82 -20.29
CA LYS A 104 4.89 6.47 -21.58
C LYS A 104 5.98 7.52 -21.48
N GLU A 105 5.91 8.39 -20.46
CA GLU A 105 6.74 9.59 -20.38
C GLU A 105 8.04 9.39 -19.58
N LEU A 106 8.04 8.48 -18.62
CA LEU A 106 9.13 8.24 -17.68
C LEU A 106 9.44 6.73 -17.56
N PRO A 107 9.83 6.06 -18.66
CA PRO A 107 9.96 4.59 -18.71
C PRO A 107 11.01 4.03 -17.74
N GLY A 108 11.97 4.85 -17.27
CA GLY A 108 12.99 4.46 -16.29
C GLY A 108 12.52 4.49 -14.82
N ILE A 109 11.30 4.96 -14.56
CA ILE A 109 10.73 5.02 -13.20
C ILE A 109 10.02 3.72 -12.88
N ILE A 110 10.37 3.12 -11.74
CA ILE A 110 9.70 1.93 -11.18
C ILE A 110 8.33 2.34 -10.66
N LYS A 111 7.30 1.64 -11.08
CA LYS A 111 5.90 1.88 -10.71
C LYS A 111 5.49 0.96 -9.57
N CYS A 112 5.19 1.54 -8.40
CA CYS A 112 4.77 0.85 -7.20
C CYS A 112 3.35 1.26 -6.81
N MET A 113 2.51 0.28 -6.48
CA MET A 113 1.12 0.54 -6.10
C MET A 113 0.76 -0.20 -4.82
N SER A 114 -0.07 0.41 -3.98
CA SER A 114 -0.65 -0.25 -2.80
C SER A 114 -2.16 -0.26 -2.89
N THR A 115 -2.80 -1.41 -2.62
CA THR A 115 -4.25 -1.56 -2.64
C THR A 115 -4.74 -2.41 -1.47
N ASN A 116 -6.00 -2.25 -1.10
CA ASN A 116 -6.69 -3.16 -0.20
C ASN A 116 -7.05 -4.51 -0.87
N GLY A 117 -6.95 -4.60 -2.19
CA GLY A 117 -7.15 -5.81 -2.98
C GLY A 117 -8.60 -6.19 -3.28
N LEU A 118 -9.61 -5.42 -2.85
CA LEU A 118 -11.01 -5.75 -3.09
C LEU A 118 -11.35 -5.86 -4.58
N LEU A 119 -10.79 -4.99 -5.42
CA LEU A 119 -10.99 -5.00 -6.87
C LEU A 119 -9.84 -5.65 -7.65
N LEU A 120 -8.85 -6.24 -6.97
CA LEU A 120 -7.65 -6.73 -7.64
C LEU A 120 -7.91 -7.94 -8.54
N ASP A 121 -8.83 -8.82 -8.16
CA ASP A 121 -9.20 -9.99 -8.99
C ASP A 121 -9.75 -9.57 -10.36
N GLU A 122 -10.58 -8.55 -10.39
CA GLU A 122 -11.22 -8.03 -11.60
C GLU A 122 -10.30 -7.13 -12.41
N LYS A 123 -9.47 -6.32 -11.74
CA LYS A 123 -8.58 -5.33 -12.35
C LYS A 123 -7.14 -5.79 -12.56
N ALA A 124 -6.87 -7.10 -12.39
CA ALA A 124 -5.52 -7.63 -12.53
C ALA A 124 -4.91 -7.30 -13.91
N ASP A 125 -5.68 -7.46 -14.97
CA ASP A 125 -5.21 -7.19 -16.34
C ASP A 125 -4.91 -5.70 -16.56
N GLU A 126 -5.75 -4.81 -16.01
CA GLU A 126 -5.51 -3.36 -16.07
C GLU A 126 -4.24 -2.96 -15.30
N VAL A 127 -3.97 -3.61 -14.16
CA VAL A 127 -2.75 -3.41 -13.35
C VAL A 127 -1.51 -3.84 -14.14
N ILE A 128 -1.57 -5.00 -14.78
CA ILE A 128 -0.49 -5.53 -15.63
C ILE A 128 -0.25 -4.62 -16.84
N GLU A 129 -1.33 -4.21 -17.53
CA GLU A 129 -1.27 -3.32 -18.70
C GLU A 129 -0.68 -1.94 -18.34
N ALA A 130 -1.05 -1.38 -17.19
CA ALA A 130 -0.48 -0.13 -16.69
C ALA A 130 1.03 -0.24 -16.40
N GLY A 131 1.57 -1.46 -16.39
CA GLY A 131 2.99 -1.75 -16.23
C GLY A 131 3.48 -1.58 -14.80
N ILE A 132 2.65 -1.97 -13.83
CA ILE A 132 3.05 -1.96 -12.41
C ILE A 132 4.18 -2.97 -12.20
N ASP A 133 5.28 -2.52 -11.62
CA ASP A 133 6.47 -3.34 -11.37
C ASP A 133 6.39 -4.03 -10.00
N SER A 134 5.83 -3.33 -9.00
CA SER A 134 5.60 -3.89 -7.67
C SER A 134 4.24 -3.48 -7.13
N LEU A 135 3.54 -4.46 -6.55
CA LEU A 135 2.22 -4.28 -5.95
C LEU A 135 2.26 -4.66 -4.48
N THR A 136 1.74 -3.78 -3.62
CA THR A 136 1.50 -4.10 -2.21
C THR A 136 0.01 -4.32 -1.99
N VAL A 137 -0.37 -5.49 -1.47
CA VAL A 137 -1.76 -5.79 -1.10
C VAL A 137 -1.87 -5.85 0.42
N THR A 138 -2.88 -5.19 1.00
CA THR A 138 -3.14 -5.26 2.44
C THR A 138 -4.07 -6.42 2.74
N VAL A 139 -3.52 -7.50 3.34
CA VAL A 139 -4.27 -8.70 3.79
C VAL A 139 -4.09 -8.84 5.28
N ASN A 140 -5.13 -8.54 6.07
CA ASN A 140 -5.03 -8.52 7.53
C ASN A 140 -5.43 -9.84 8.18
N ALA A 141 -6.23 -10.65 7.49
CA ALA A 141 -6.57 -12.01 7.86
C ALA A 141 -7.01 -12.80 6.61
N VAL A 142 -6.96 -14.14 6.72
CA VAL A 142 -7.44 -15.11 5.71
C VAL A 142 -8.55 -15.99 6.27
N ASP A 143 -9.00 -15.70 7.46
CA ASP A 143 -10.20 -16.24 8.10
C ASP A 143 -11.28 -15.15 8.13
N PRO A 144 -12.49 -15.39 7.56
CA PRO A 144 -13.55 -14.39 7.49
C PRO A 144 -14.04 -13.93 8.88
N GLN A 145 -14.01 -14.79 9.89
CA GLN A 145 -14.41 -14.43 11.25
C GLN A 145 -13.43 -13.44 11.91
N ILE A 146 -12.14 -13.56 11.57
CA ILE A 146 -11.11 -12.62 12.05
C ILE A 146 -11.16 -11.34 11.23
N GLN A 147 -11.25 -11.46 9.90
CA GLN A 147 -11.28 -10.29 9.01
C GLN A 147 -12.50 -9.39 9.27
N SER A 148 -13.65 -9.96 9.61
CA SER A 148 -14.87 -9.20 9.94
C SER A 148 -14.73 -8.31 11.19
N LYS A 149 -13.75 -8.59 12.06
CA LYS A 149 -13.41 -7.75 13.23
C LYS A 149 -12.46 -6.60 12.90
N ILE A 150 -11.96 -6.53 11.65
CA ILE A 150 -10.98 -5.54 11.20
C ILE A 150 -11.62 -4.53 10.25
N ASN A 151 -12.60 -4.95 9.47
CA ASN A 151 -13.34 -4.12 8.52
C ASN A 151 -14.80 -3.97 8.93
N GLU A 152 -15.31 -2.76 8.89
CA GLU A 152 -16.72 -2.46 9.15
C GLU A 152 -17.59 -2.88 7.95
N PHE A 153 -17.16 -2.46 6.76
CA PHE A 153 -17.88 -2.73 5.51
C PHE A 153 -16.92 -2.76 4.32
N ILE A 154 -17.43 -3.29 3.24
CA ILE A 154 -16.90 -3.08 1.88
C ILE A 154 -18.02 -2.55 0.99
N ILE A 155 -17.66 -1.77 -0.04
CA ILE A 155 -18.55 -1.43 -1.16
C ILE A 155 -18.03 -2.17 -2.39
N TYR A 156 -18.82 -3.12 -2.85
CA TYR A 156 -18.47 -3.98 -3.96
C TYR A 156 -19.62 -4.01 -4.97
N HIS A 157 -19.35 -3.63 -6.21
CA HIS A 157 -20.35 -3.44 -7.27
C HIS A 157 -21.53 -2.54 -6.85
N GLY A 158 -21.21 -1.42 -6.17
CA GLY A 158 -22.20 -0.46 -5.71
C GLY A 158 -23.08 -0.92 -4.53
N LYS A 159 -22.84 -2.15 -4.01
CA LYS A 159 -23.54 -2.68 -2.86
C LYS A 159 -22.64 -2.69 -1.63
N ARG A 160 -23.19 -2.30 -0.47
CA ARG A 160 -22.54 -2.39 0.83
C ARG A 160 -22.73 -3.78 1.42
N TYR A 161 -21.61 -4.39 1.85
CA TYR A 161 -21.56 -5.65 2.58
C TYR A 161 -20.86 -5.44 3.92
N GLU A 162 -21.25 -6.23 4.93
CA GLU A 162 -20.73 -6.15 6.29
C GLU A 162 -20.46 -7.56 6.86
N GLY A 163 -19.75 -7.62 7.99
CA GLY A 163 -19.48 -8.85 8.73
C GLY A 163 -18.73 -9.90 7.92
N VAL A 164 -19.13 -11.17 8.10
CA VAL A 164 -18.44 -12.32 7.52
C VAL A 164 -18.59 -12.37 6.00
N GLU A 165 -19.74 -12.01 5.45
CA GLU A 165 -19.96 -11.97 4.00
C GLU A 165 -19.01 -10.98 3.31
N ALA A 166 -18.83 -9.79 3.88
CA ALA A 166 -17.87 -8.81 3.39
C ALA A 166 -16.43 -9.34 3.43
N ALA A 167 -16.09 -10.04 4.51
CA ALA A 167 -14.77 -10.63 4.70
C ALA A 167 -14.47 -11.74 3.70
N GLU A 168 -15.44 -12.62 3.40
CA GLU A 168 -15.31 -13.68 2.39
C GLU A 168 -15.06 -13.13 0.99
N ILE A 169 -15.83 -12.09 0.59
CA ILE A 169 -15.64 -11.41 -0.70
C ILE A 169 -14.23 -10.82 -0.78
N LEU A 170 -13.83 -10.09 0.26
CA LEU A 170 -12.54 -9.41 0.30
C LEU A 170 -11.37 -10.41 0.20
N ILE A 171 -11.33 -11.43 1.06
CA ILE A 171 -10.26 -12.43 1.11
C ILE A 171 -10.14 -13.16 -0.23
N ARG A 172 -11.26 -13.60 -0.81
CA ARG A 172 -11.30 -14.27 -2.12
C ARG A 172 -10.68 -13.38 -3.21
N ASN A 173 -11.13 -12.13 -3.31
CA ASN A 173 -10.66 -11.20 -4.33
C ASN A 173 -9.18 -10.83 -4.14
N GLN A 174 -8.73 -10.68 -2.89
CA GLN A 174 -7.32 -10.47 -2.58
C GLN A 174 -6.44 -11.63 -3.06
N LEU A 175 -6.77 -12.85 -2.67
CA LEU A 175 -5.95 -14.02 -2.98
C LEU A 175 -5.97 -14.36 -4.47
N ASN A 176 -7.12 -14.25 -5.14
CA ASN A 176 -7.21 -14.46 -6.59
C ASN A 176 -6.42 -13.39 -7.35
N GLY A 177 -6.60 -12.13 -6.97
CA GLY A 177 -5.88 -11.03 -7.60
C GLY A 177 -4.36 -11.14 -7.42
N ILE A 178 -3.88 -11.53 -6.23
CA ILE A 178 -2.45 -11.79 -5.97
C ILE A 178 -1.93 -12.87 -6.92
N ARG A 179 -2.64 -14.00 -7.05
CA ARG A 179 -2.24 -15.09 -7.96
C ARG A 179 -2.11 -14.63 -9.42
N LYS A 180 -3.08 -13.85 -9.90
CA LYS A 180 -3.10 -13.34 -11.29
C LYS A 180 -1.91 -12.42 -11.56
N VAL A 181 -1.68 -11.41 -10.73
CA VAL A 181 -0.62 -10.43 -10.96
C VAL A 181 0.77 -11.04 -10.73
N ALA A 182 0.92 -11.94 -9.75
CA ALA A 182 2.19 -12.65 -9.53
C ALA A 182 2.54 -13.57 -10.69
N ALA A 183 1.56 -14.30 -11.25
CA ALA A 183 1.75 -15.15 -12.44
C ALA A 183 2.18 -14.34 -13.68
N ALA A 184 1.78 -13.07 -13.76
CA ALA A 184 2.21 -12.13 -14.82
C ALA A 184 3.59 -11.48 -14.56
N GLY A 185 4.28 -11.84 -13.46
CA GLY A 185 5.62 -11.36 -13.13
C GLY A 185 5.66 -10.05 -12.32
N VAL A 186 4.52 -9.55 -11.86
CA VAL A 186 4.50 -8.41 -10.92
C VAL A 186 5.00 -8.87 -9.56
N THR A 187 5.97 -8.17 -8.98
CA THR A 187 6.46 -8.51 -7.64
C THR A 187 5.45 -8.09 -6.58
N VAL A 188 4.89 -9.05 -5.85
CA VAL A 188 3.86 -8.81 -4.84
C VAL A 188 4.45 -8.78 -3.44
N LYS A 189 4.18 -7.69 -2.72
CA LYS A 189 4.38 -7.56 -1.28
C LYS A 189 3.00 -7.58 -0.59
N VAL A 190 2.90 -8.28 0.53
CA VAL A 190 1.70 -8.20 1.37
C VAL A 190 2.00 -7.42 2.64
N ASN A 191 1.10 -6.50 2.98
CA ASN A 191 1.08 -5.81 4.27
C ASN A 191 -0.01 -6.42 5.15
N THR A 192 0.29 -6.61 6.44
CA THR A 192 -0.70 -6.91 7.48
C THR A 192 -0.55 -5.92 8.62
N VAL A 193 -1.63 -5.26 9.02
CA VAL A 193 -1.65 -4.49 10.26
C VAL A 193 -1.75 -5.48 11.43
N PHE A 194 -0.75 -5.47 12.29
CA PHE A 194 -0.70 -6.33 13.47
C PHE A 194 -1.53 -5.70 14.59
N ILE A 195 -2.63 -6.35 14.94
CA ILE A 195 -3.59 -5.98 15.99
C ILE A 195 -3.56 -7.10 17.03
N PRO A 196 -2.82 -6.94 18.14
CA PRO A 196 -2.57 -8.03 19.10
C PRO A 196 -3.83 -8.74 19.56
N GLU A 197 -4.90 -8.01 19.81
CA GLU A 197 -6.17 -8.51 20.33
C GLU A 197 -7.00 -9.26 19.29
N ILE A 198 -6.66 -9.14 18.00
CA ILE A 198 -7.52 -9.68 16.92
C ILE A 198 -6.79 -10.72 16.07
N ASN A 199 -5.56 -10.44 15.59
CA ASN A 199 -4.94 -11.28 14.57
C ASN A 199 -3.56 -11.84 14.95
N LYS A 200 -3.10 -11.71 16.20
CA LYS A 200 -1.77 -12.17 16.64
C LYS A 200 -1.48 -13.61 16.22
N ASP A 201 -2.33 -14.54 16.65
CA ASP A 201 -2.13 -15.97 16.44
C ASP A 201 -2.44 -16.40 14.99
N HIS A 202 -3.05 -15.51 14.21
CA HIS A 202 -3.43 -15.74 12.83
C HIS A 202 -2.36 -15.31 11.79
N ILE A 203 -1.42 -14.47 12.19
CA ILE A 203 -0.35 -13.97 11.30
C ILE A 203 0.45 -15.07 10.60
N PRO A 204 0.84 -16.18 11.26
CA PRO A 204 1.55 -17.28 10.58
C PRO A 204 0.74 -17.91 9.45
N LEU A 205 -0.58 -18.04 9.63
CA LEU A 205 -1.47 -18.56 8.60
C LEU A 205 -1.62 -17.57 7.43
N VAL A 206 -1.72 -16.27 7.71
CA VAL A 206 -1.69 -15.23 6.66
C VAL A 206 -0.40 -15.34 5.86
N ALA A 207 0.76 -15.40 6.54
CA ALA A 207 2.08 -15.50 5.90
C ALA A 207 2.17 -16.72 4.96
N LYS A 208 1.72 -17.89 5.40
CA LYS A 208 1.66 -19.11 4.60
C LYS A 208 0.75 -18.94 3.38
N THR A 209 -0.48 -18.50 3.60
CA THR A 209 -1.50 -18.40 2.54
C THR A 209 -1.10 -17.40 1.45
N VAL A 210 -0.54 -16.24 1.82
CA VAL A 210 -0.12 -15.24 0.82
C VAL A 210 1.14 -15.67 0.08
N ALA A 211 2.06 -16.42 0.70
CA ALA A 211 3.20 -17.04 0.03
C ALA A 211 2.73 -18.04 -1.04
N GLU A 212 1.79 -18.91 -0.69
CA GLU A 212 1.16 -19.87 -1.61
C GLU A 212 0.40 -19.18 -2.75
N ALA A 213 -0.12 -17.98 -2.51
CA ALA A 213 -0.75 -17.15 -3.54
C ALA A 213 0.26 -16.42 -4.46
N GLY A 214 1.57 -16.45 -4.16
CA GLY A 214 2.63 -15.87 -4.99
C GLY A 214 3.22 -14.55 -4.47
N ALA A 215 2.90 -14.15 -3.24
CA ALA A 215 3.58 -13.02 -2.62
C ALA A 215 5.07 -13.34 -2.37
N SER A 216 5.94 -12.37 -2.63
CA SER A 216 7.40 -12.53 -2.49
C SER A 216 7.94 -11.97 -1.17
N ILE A 217 7.24 -11.01 -0.58
CA ILE A 217 7.65 -10.31 0.65
C ILE A 217 6.44 -10.03 1.52
N TYR A 218 6.61 -10.18 2.82
CA TYR A 218 5.59 -9.89 3.82
C TYR A 218 6.06 -8.76 4.74
N ASN A 219 5.18 -7.84 5.07
CA ASN A 219 5.45 -6.72 5.94
C ASN A 219 4.38 -6.64 7.05
N ILE A 220 4.78 -6.88 8.27
CA ILE A 220 3.92 -6.80 9.44
C ILE A 220 4.08 -5.40 10.05
N ILE A 221 3.03 -4.59 9.96
CA ILE A 221 3.00 -3.20 10.37
C ILE A 221 2.32 -3.13 11.73
N PRO A 222 2.97 -2.59 12.78
CA PRO A 222 2.31 -2.42 14.08
C PRO A 222 1.12 -1.47 13.95
N LEU A 223 0.02 -1.81 14.62
CA LEU A 223 -1.15 -0.96 14.74
C LEU A 223 -0.75 0.41 15.32
N ILE A 224 -1.34 1.47 14.78
CA ILE A 224 -1.45 2.76 15.43
C ILE A 224 -2.86 2.80 16.01
N PRO A 225 -3.04 2.74 17.34
CA PRO A 225 -4.36 2.77 17.97
C PRO A 225 -5.05 4.10 17.65
N GLN A 226 -6.10 4.01 16.86
CA GLN A 226 -6.87 5.18 16.43
C GLN A 226 -8.21 4.75 15.82
N HIS A 227 -9.10 5.72 15.58
CA HIS A 227 -10.41 5.53 15.00
C HIS A 227 -11.22 4.53 15.84
N LYS A 228 -11.74 3.45 15.26
CA LYS A 228 -12.55 2.43 15.97
C LYS A 228 -11.71 1.35 16.68
N LEU A 229 -10.38 1.40 16.56
CA LEU A 229 -9.44 0.55 17.29
C LEU A 229 -8.54 1.37 18.25
N ASP A 230 -9.03 2.50 18.74
CA ASP A 230 -8.36 3.32 19.77
C ASP A 230 -8.26 2.62 21.13
N TRP A 231 -9.12 1.64 21.38
CA TRP A 231 -9.13 0.78 22.55
C TRP A 231 -8.08 -0.35 22.53
N CYS A 232 -7.49 -0.65 21.35
CA CYS A 232 -6.45 -1.66 21.21
C CYS A 232 -5.10 -1.14 21.71
N THR A 233 -4.22 -2.08 22.07
CA THR A 233 -2.87 -1.77 22.52
C THR A 233 -1.92 -1.63 21.33
N GLU A 234 -1.06 -0.61 21.33
CA GLU A 234 0.04 -0.52 20.38
C GLU A 234 0.99 -1.72 20.60
N PRO A 235 1.31 -2.50 19.55
CA PRO A 235 2.20 -3.64 19.69
C PRO A 235 3.60 -3.25 20.16
N ASP A 236 4.11 -3.90 21.19
CA ASP A 236 5.47 -3.72 21.65
C ASP A 236 6.50 -4.38 20.70
N CYS A 237 7.79 -4.03 20.88
CA CYS A 237 8.87 -4.55 20.05
C CYS A 237 9.03 -6.07 20.16
N ARG A 238 8.71 -6.66 21.32
CA ARG A 238 8.84 -8.10 21.57
C ARG A 238 7.78 -8.88 20.83
N SER A 239 6.51 -8.50 20.99
CA SER A 239 5.39 -9.16 20.31
C SER A 239 5.52 -9.03 18.78
N LEU A 240 5.94 -7.85 18.30
CA LEU A 240 6.21 -7.64 16.88
C LEU A 240 7.36 -8.51 16.36
N TYR A 241 8.42 -8.68 17.15
CA TYR A 241 9.54 -9.55 16.80
C TYR A 241 9.09 -11.02 16.72
N GLU A 242 8.32 -11.49 17.71
CA GLU A 242 7.82 -12.86 17.78
C GLU A 242 6.95 -13.21 16.56
N VAL A 243 5.96 -12.39 16.22
CA VAL A 243 5.09 -12.65 15.06
C VAL A 243 5.85 -12.59 13.74
N ARG A 244 6.86 -11.71 13.61
CA ARG A 244 7.72 -11.65 12.43
C ARG A 244 8.57 -12.92 12.29
N LYS A 245 9.11 -13.42 13.39
CA LYS A 245 9.90 -14.66 13.40
C LYS A 245 9.05 -15.87 13.00
N GLU A 246 7.81 -15.96 13.46
CA GLU A 246 6.90 -17.02 13.05
C GLU A 246 6.55 -16.93 11.56
N ALA A 247 6.28 -15.72 11.04
CA ALA A 247 5.98 -15.50 9.63
C ALA A 247 7.17 -15.83 8.71
N GLU A 248 8.42 -15.62 9.18
CA GLU A 248 9.64 -15.92 8.41
C GLU A 248 9.81 -17.40 8.06
N LYS A 249 9.08 -18.30 8.72
CA LYS A 249 9.03 -19.73 8.35
C LYS A 249 8.38 -19.98 6.98
N TYR A 250 7.61 -19.04 6.47
CA TYR A 250 6.80 -19.18 5.24
C TYR A 250 7.19 -18.22 4.14
N ILE A 251 7.62 -17.01 4.49
CA ILE A 251 7.88 -15.93 3.53
C ILE A 251 8.92 -14.95 4.08
N LYS A 252 9.72 -14.34 3.21
CA LYS A 252 10.66 -13.26 3.59
C LYS A 252 9.92 -12.08 4.21
N VAL A 253 10.31 -11.68 5.43
CA VAL A 253 9.70 -10.56 6.15
C VAL A 253 10.52 -9.27 6.00
N PHE A 254 9.86 -8.19 5.58
CA PHE A 254 10.45 -6.86 5.53
C PHE A 254 10.37 -6.18 6.90
N ARG A 255 11.51 -5.68 7.42
CA ARG A 255 11.62 -5.18 8.80
C ARG A 255 11.85 -3.66 8.92
N HIS A 256 12.01 -2.95 7.80
CA HIS A 256 12.43 -1.55 7.78
C HIS A 256 11.33 -0.58 7.31
N CYS A 257 10.05 -0.94 7.49
CA CYS A 257 8.92 -0.12 7.10
C CYS A 257 8.88 1.20 7.91
N GLN A 258 8.84 2.33 7.20
CA GLN A 258 8.79 3.68 7.80
C GLN A 258 7.37 4.23 7.93
N ARG A 259 6.33 3.47 7.58
CA ARG A 259 4.92 3.90 7.66
C ARG A 259 4.69 5.26 6.98
N CYS A 260 5.16 5.40 5.74
CA CYS A 260 5.20 6.67 5.03
C CYS A 260 3.81 7.27 4.80
N ARG A 261 3.73 8.60 4.76
CA ARG A 261 2.58 9.36 4.26
C ARG A 261 2.27 9.03 2.80
N ALA A 262 1.04 9.32 2.37
CA ALA A 262 0.61 9.12 0.97
C ALA A 262 1.24 10.14 -0.02
N ASP A 263 1.85 11.19 0.49
CA ASP A 263 2.57 12.25 -0.25
C ASP A 263 4.07 12.34 0.12
N ALA A 264 4.67 11.30 0.66
CA ALA A 264 6.05 11.32 1.09
C ALA A 264 7.03 11.33 -0.12
N VAL A 265 8.02 12.22 -0.12
CA VAL A 265 9.03 12.35 -1.20
C VAL A 265 10.43 12.35 -0.64
N GLY A 266 11.30 11.48 -1.15
CA GLY A 266 12.71 11.42 -0.74
C GLY A 266 13.13 10.04 -0.25
N ILE A 267 14.16 9.98 0.58
CA ILE A 267 14.74 8.75 1.12
C ILE A 267 14.04 8.40 2.44
N PRO A 268 13.39 7.23 2.57
CA PRO A 268 12.73 6.83 3.81
C PRO A 268 13.70 6.83 5.01
N GLY A 269 13.34 7.56 6.08
CA GLY A 269 14.20 7.75 7.25
C GLY A 269 15.41 8.66 7.03
N GLY A 270 15.48 9.35 5.90
CA GLY A 270 16.53 10.29 5.52
C GLY A 270 15.97 11.63 5.02
N LYS A 271 16.54 12.16 3.93
CA LYS A 271 16.14 13.46 3.36
C LYS A 271 14.73 13.38 2.77
N ASP A 272 13.84 14.25 3.22
CA ASP A 272 12.51 14.51 2.66
C ASP A 272 12.51 15.83 1.89
N ILE A 273 11.87 15.85 0.71
CA ILE A 273 11.70 17.03 -0.13
C ILE A 273 10.24 17.31 -0.49
N GLY A 274 9.29 16.70 0.22
CA GLY A 274 7.85 16.79 -0.08
C GLY A 274 7.36 18.23 -0.16
N GLN A 275 7.78 19.11 0.75
CA GLN A 275 7.39 20.52 0.75
C GLN A 275 7.88 21.32 -0.48
N GLN A 276 8.91 20.82 -1.18
CA GLN A 276 9.41 21.44 -2.41
C GLN A 276 8.65 20.94 -3.64
N ILE A 277 8.02 19.78 -3.55
CA ILE A 277 7.27 19.13 -4.63
C ILE A 277 5.80 19.53 -4.58
N TYR A 278 5.17 19.35 -3.42
CA TYR A 278 3.74 19.61 -3.20
C TYR A 278 3.56 21.06 -2.73
N ILE A 279 3.22 21.95 -3.65
CA ILE A 279 2.98 23.38 -3.35
C ILE A 279 1.63 23.49 -2.63
N LYS A 280 1.54 24.37 -1.63
CA LYS A 280 0.39 24.58 -0.73
C LYS A 280 -0.94 25.00 -1.38
N GLU A 281 -1.02 25.16 -2.69
CA GLU A 281 -2.24 25.54 -3.41
C GLU A 281 -3.02 24.33 -3.99
N LEU A 282 -2.69 23.11 -3.55
CA LEU A 282 -3.51 21.95 -3.92
C LEU A 282 -4.93 22.16 -3.38
N ASN A 283 -5.90 22.20 -4.30
CA ASN A 283 -7.32 22.30 -3.97
C ASN A 283 -7.70 21.17 -3.02
N LEU A 284 -7.76 21.51 -1.73
CA LEU A 284 -8.15 20.60 -0.66
C LEU A 284 -9.61 20.18 -0.88
N LYS A 285 -9.84 19.10 -1.58
CA LYS A 285 -11.11 18.39 -1.51
C LYS A 285 -11.16 17.68 -0.17
N ASN A 286 -11.80 18.34 0.80
CA ASN A 286 -11.90 17.89 2.19
C ASN A 286 -12.79 16.66 2.41
N THR A 287 -13.05 15.85 1.40
CA THR A 287 -13.96 14.71 1.52
C THR A 287 -13.33 13.44 0.99
N PHE A 288 -13.24 12.44 1.88
CA PHE A 288 -13.03 11.07 1.46
C PHE A 288 -14.36 10.44 1.10
N SER A 289 -14.52 10.00 -0.13
CA SER A 289 -15.65 9.19 -0.55
C SER A 289 -15.37 7.71 -0.24
N HIS A 290 -16.36 7.00 0.22
CA HIS A 290 -16.36 5.55 0.38
C HIS A 290 -17.15 4.91 -0.77
N GLY A 291 -16.66 5.06 -2.01
CA GLY A 291 -17.22 4.43 -3.19
C GLY A 291 -18.27 5.25 -3.91
#